data_2a44fe2ce10d04c15d8993cd7b54fb3c
#
_entry.id   2a44fe2ce10d04c15d8993cd7b54fb3c
#
_cell.length_a   1.000
_cell.length_b   1.000
_cell.length_c   1.000
_cell.angle_alpha   90.00
_cell.angle_beta   90.00
_cell.angle_gamma   90.00
#
_symmetry.space_group_name_H-M   'P 1'
#
loop_
_entity.id
_entity.type
_entity.pdbx_description
1 polymer ?
#
loop_
_entity_poly.entity_id
_entity_poly.type
_entity_poly.pdbx_seq_one_letter_code
_entity_poly.pdbx_strand_id
1 'polypeptide(L)'
;MGLYTPPWRALSRLEHVCPSRIRMWGAHPGDGRVACGGDTPPVTVADNTLLLGDRHRAVRAASWRTSGVWRCNREMLSAGYQSRPWSSCTQGAARGHGRDRKCPGCGHVRLYSCGHRLSVSDGCSRTRPPWKVMFFGTDEFALECLKSLNKQRKAQEEVVGKLEVVSLPTLLPKGLPVANYASDEGIPLHEWPDIGPCDQFDVGVVASFGRLLSEDLILKFPYGILNVHPSLLPRWRGPAPLIHTVLSGDQKTGVTIMQIRPKRFDVGPIVMQKTFPVPPKCTSKELEAVLSKQGAEMLMSVLKDLPERLRTATEQPKEGATFAPKITAAMSCVKWAEQTPEQIVRLERAIGFAMPLQAVWMGAPIKLLNFVEVPDSLITSDFPRFPGSISYLSAPQIMVVQCKDGWVGIRTVKLGKKMSAKDFYNGYLHPWFVKKSDIPLEECRFHTLHLPPKSKTPKQRSVKNTGC
;
A
#
# COMPACT_ATOMS: atom_id res chain seq x y z
N MET A 1 -26.96 -22.24 23.05
CA MET A 1 -26.44 -20.88 22.90
C MET A 1 -24.93 -20.98 22.96
N GLY A 2 -24.28 -21.19 21.83
CA GLY A 2 -22.82 -21.28 21.72
C GLY A 2 -22.26 -19.90 21.37
N LEU A 3 -21.45 -19.36 22.25
CA LEU A 3 -20.77 -18.08 22.06
C LEU A 3 -19.68 -18.24 21.00
N TYR A 4 -19.88 -17.63 19.86
CA TYR A 4 -18.93 -17.54 18.76
C TYR A 4 -17.78 -16.61 19.18
N THR A 5 -16.62 -17.16 19.53
CA THR A 5 -15.41 -16.38 19.77
C THR A 5 -14.73 -16.10 18.44
N PRO A 6 -14.46 -14.82 18.10
CA PRO A 6 -13.78 -14.48 16.86
C PRO A 6 -12.30 -14.94 16.87
N PRO A 7 -11.70 -15.27 15.72
CA PRO A 7 -10.39 -15.93 15.60
C PRO A 7 -9.16 -15.11 16.06
N TRP A 8 -9.32 -13.88 16.46
CA TRP A 8 -8.21 -13.02 16.92
C TRP A 8 -7.73 -13.23 18.36
N ARG A 9 -8.43 -14.01 19.19
CA ARG A 9 -7.91 -14.32 20.52
C ARG A 9 -6.68 -15.24 20.51
N ALA A 10 -6.33 -15.80 19.36
CA ALA A 10 -5.14 -16.65 19.20
C ALA A 10 -3.83 -15.86 19.01
N LEU A 11 -3.88 -14.57 18.70
CA LEU A 11 -2.68 -13.75 18.49
C LEU A 11 -2.14 -13.08 19.75
N SER A 12 -2.89 -13.08 20.85
CA SER A 12 -2.46 -12.47 22.13
C SER A 12 -1.68 -13.43 23.07
N ARG A 13 -1.40 -14.66 22.64
CA ARG A 13 -0.67 -15.65 23.44
C ARG A 13 0.78 -15.94 23.00
N LEU A 14 1.36 -15.10 22.14
CA LEU A 14 2.77 -15.26 21.71
C LEU A 14 3.75 -14.32 22.41
N GLU A 15 3.37 -13.65 23.48
CA GLU A 15 4.27 -12.77 24.25
C GLU A 15 4.76 -13.34 25.58
N HIS A 16 4.79 -14.63 25.80
CA HIS A 16 5.49 -15.20 26.97
C HIS A 16 6.13 -16.54 26.63
N VAL A 17 7.23 -16.53 25.89
CA VAL A 17 8.23 -17.59 25.97
C VAL A 17 9.59 -16.94 26.15
N CYS A 18 10.00 -16.83 27.39
CA CYS A 18 11.35 -16.50 27.81
C CYS A 18 12.20 -17.78 27.82
N PRO A 19 13.33 -17.86 27.12
CA PRO A 19 14.23 -18.98 27.23
C PRO A 19 15.27 -18.68 28.32
N SER A 20 15.09 -19.22 29.50
CA SER A 20 16.17 -19.30 30.47
C SER A 20 16.04 -20.51 31.35
N ARG A 21 16.78 -21.58 31.04
CA ARG A 21 17.30 -22.54 32.00
C ARG A 21 18.62 -23.10 31.48
N ILE A 22 19.71 -22.37 31.79
CA ILE A 22 21.04 -22.97 31.93
C ILE A 22 21.11 -23.51 33.37
N ARG A 23 21.24 -24.80 33.50
CA ARG A 23 21.48 -25.47 34.79
C ARG A 23 22.92 -25.24 35.21
N MET A 24 23.11 -24.57 36.33
CA MET A 24 24.36 -24.61 37.09
C MET A 24 24.48 -25.95 37.81
N TRP A 25 25.55 -26.67 37.59
CA TRP A 25 26.02 -27.72 38.44
C TRP A 25 27.14 -27.14 39.31
N GLY A 26 26.94 -27.17 40.60
CA GLY A 26 27.96 -26.86 41.58
C GLY A 26 28.71 -28.11 41.96
N ALA A 27 30.00 -27.95 42.21
CA ALA A 27 30.77 -28.83 43.08
C ALA A 27 32.02 -28.06 43.56
N HIS A 28 32.20 -27.97 44.84
CA HIS A 28 33.39 -27.57 45.59
C HIS A 28 34.24 -28.81 45.90
N PRO A 29 35.41 -28.66 46.60
CA PRO A 29 36.71 -28.13 46.19
C PRO A 29 37.83 -29.16 46.42
N GLY A 30 39.04 -28.91 45.98
CA GLY A 30 40.21 -29.73 46.35
C GLY A 30 41.51 -29.38 45.62
N ASP A 31 42.37 -28.73 46.39
CA ASP A 31 43.83 -28.72 46.38
C ASP A 31 44.68 -29.27 45.24
N GLY A 32 45.78 -28.52 44.94
CA GLY A 32 46.94 -29.14 44.34
C GLY A 32 47.79 -28.26 43.42
N ARG A 33 48.84 -27.73 43.99
CA ARG A 33 49.99 -26.97 43.49
C ARG A 33 50.72 -27.52 42.26
N VAL A 34 51.57 -26.61 41.69
CA VAL A 34 52.88 -26.78 41.02
C VAL A 34 52.85 -26.55 39.50
N ALA A 35 53.31 -25.43 39.03
CA ALA A 35 54.63 -24.95 38.57
C ALA A 35 55.04 -25.26 37.12
N CYS A 36 55.63 -24.19 36.52
CA CYS A 36 56.61 -24.12 35.42
C CYS A 36 56.10 -24.38 34.01
N GLY A 37 56.31 -23.51 33.07
CA GLY A 37 57.45 -22.78 32.60
C GLY A 37 57.34 -22.62 31.10
N GLY A 38 57.87 -21.55 30.59
CA GLY A 38 58.53 -21.56 29.28
C GLY A 38 57.79 -20.86 28.12
N ASP A 39 58.20 -19.71 27.86
CA ASP A 39 58.95 -19.12 26.75
C ASP A 39 58.11 -18.48 25.63
N THR A 40 58.26 -17.16 25.61
CA THR A 40 58.19 -16.34 24.41
C THR A 40 59.51 -16.48 23.61
N PRO A 41 59.60 -16.12 22.30
CA PRO A 41 59.88 -14.76 21.98
C PRO A 41 59.35 -14.24 20.62
N PRO A 42 59.66 -12.99 20.24
CA PRO A 42 58.98 -12.18 19.33
C PRO A 42 59.66 -12.02 17.94
N VAL A 43 58.98 -11.54 16.92
CA VAL A 43 59.61 -11.02 15.68
C VAL A 43 58.77 -9.87 15.13
N THR A 44 59.23 -8.68 15.28
CA THR A 44 59.87 -7.67 14.42
C THR A 44 58.99 -7.01 13.37
N VAL A 45 58.99 -5.70 13.53
CA VAL A 45 58.66 -4.58 12.66
C VAL A 45 59.47 -4.60 11.37
N ALA A 46 58.87 -4.22 10.28
CA ALA A 46 59.59 -3.60 9.13
C ALA A 46 58.72 -2.51 8.50
N ASP A 47 59.17 -1.31 8.69
CA ASP A 47 58.87 -0.12 7.89
C ASP A 47 59.16 -0.35 6.41
N ASN A 48 58.38 0.25 5.55
CA ASN A 48 58.88 0.90 4.35
C ASN A 48 57.92 1.98 3.81
N THR A 49 58.39 3.19 4.01
CA THR A 49 58.01 4.43 3.36
C THR A 49 58.37 4.39 1.88
N LEU A 50 57.57 4.92 0.97
CA LEU A 50 57.95 5.88 -0.07
C LEU A 50 56.86 6.18 -1.12
N LEU A 51 56.57 7.50 -1.22
CA LEU A 51 56.37 8.33 -2.44
C LEU A 51 54.99 8.40 -3.12
N LEU A 52 54.33 9.52 -2.89
CA LEU A 52 53.82 10.58 -3.78
C LEU A 52 53.22 10.14 -5.16
N GLY A 53 51.97 10.50 -5.35
CA GLY A 53 51.36 10.59 -6.64
C GLY A 53 49.93 11.20 -6.55
N ASP A 54 49.84 12.52 -6.66
CA ASP A 54 48.62 13.28 -6.85
C ASP A 54 47.77 12.76 -8.00
N ARG A 55 46.49 12.50 -7.77
CA ARG A 55 45.43 12.70 -8.76
C ARG A 55 44.09 12.96 -8.08
N HIS A 56 43.71 14.22 -8.11
CA HIS A 56 42.33 14.67 -7.92
C HIS A 56 41.35 13.87 -8.79
N ARG A 57 40.42 13.16 -8.16
CA ARG A 57 39.17 12.74 -8.81
C ARG A 57 38.03 13.07 -7.88
N ALA A 58 37.25 14.06 -8.32
CA ALA A 58 36.01 14.48 -7.72
C ALA A 58 35.06 13.30 -7.53
N VAL A 59 34.72 12.98 -6.29
CA VAL A 59 33.62 12.08 -5.92
C VAL A 59 32.34 12.86 -6.10
N ARG A 60 31.63 12.63 -7.19
CA ARG A 60 30.26 13.10 -7.38
C ARG A 60 29.37 12.37 -6.37
N ALA A 61 28.76 13.15 -5.49
CA ALA A 61 27.72 12.70 -4.61
C ALA A 61 26.56 12.10 -5.44
N ALA A 62 26.36 10.80 -5.33
CA ALA A 62 25.20 10.13 -5.90
C ALA A 62 23.97 10.50 -5.06
N SER A 63 23.17 11.43 -5.56
CA SER A 63 21.86 11.74 -5.00
C SER A 63 20.94 10.53 -5.20
N TRP A 64 20.58 9.87 -4.13
CA TRP A 64 19.56 8.84 -4.13
C TRP A 64 18.20 9.46 -4.43
N ARG A 65 17.79 9.42 -5.68
CA ARG A 65 16.42 9.74 -6.08
C ARG A 65 15.57 8.48 -5.87
N THR A 66 14.83 8.43 -4.78
CA THR A 66 13.70 7.53 -4.61
C THR A 66 12.56 8.00 -5.50
N SER A 67 12.53 7.56 -6.76
CA SER A 67 11.45 7.83 -7.70
C SER A 67 10.65 6.55 -7.98
N GLY A 68 9.95 6.05 -6.97
CA GLY A 68 8.82 5.12 -7.13
C GLY A 68 7.51 5.89 -7.19
N VAL A 69 7.36 6.84 -8.12
CA VAL A 69 6.16 7.68 -8.22
C VAL A 69 5.26 7.18 -9.32
N TRP A 70 4.15 6.56 -8.93
CA TRP A 70 3.02 6.28 -9.78
C TRP A 70 2.45 7.59 -10.37
N ARG A 71 2.65 7.85 -11.66
CA ARG A 71 2.02 8.97 -12.35
C ARG A 71 0.63 8.55 -12.81
N CYS A 72 -0.39 9.01 -12.14
CA CYS A 72 -1.73 9.07 -12.70
C CYS A 72 -1.87 10.39 -13.47
N ASN A 73 -2.14 10.32 -14.78
CA ASN A 73 -2.35 11.51 -15.61
C ASN A 73 -3.60 12.25 -15.13
N ARG A 74 -3.41 13.50 -14.75
CA ARG A 74 -4.42 14.45 -14.33
C ARG A 74 -4.93 15.26 -15.54
N GLU A 75 -5.51 14.59 -16.53
CA GLU A 75 -6.17 15.27 -17.64
C GLU A 75 -7.58 14.72 -17.82
N MET A 76 -8.48 15.10 -16.98
CA MET A 76 -9.94 15.13 -17.25
C MET A 76 -10.73 15.72 -16.07
N LEU A 77 -10.41 16.97 -15.69
CA LEU A 77 -11.28 17.79 -14.85
C LEU A 77 -11.17 19.26 -15.27
N SER A 78 -11.51 19.57 -16.52
CA SER A 78 -11.93 20.90 -16.94
C SER A 78 -12.59 20.82 -18.32
N ALA A 79 -13.81 20.34 -18.38
CA ALA A 79 -14.74 20.63 -19.45
C ALA A 79 -16.07 20.92 -18.78
N GLY A 80 -16.43 22.19 -18.74
CA GLY A 80 -17.73 22.66 -18.27
C GLY A 80 -18.82 22.11 -19.17
N TYR A 81 -19.77 21.44 -18.56
CA TYR A 81 -20.99 21.01 -19.24
C TYR A 81 -22.05 22.07 -19.04
N GLN A 82 -22.29 22.85 -20.10
CA GLN A 82 -23.50 23.66 -20.24
C GLN A 82 -24.66 22.74 -20.63
N SER A 83 -25.69 22.75 -19.82
CA SER A 83 -26.97 22.08 -20.06
C SER A 83 -27.73 22.77 -21.19
N ARG A 84 -28.14 22.03 -22.21
CA ARG A 84 -29.23 22.40 -23.12
C ARG A 84 -30.36 21.39 -23.03
N PRO A 85 -31.63 21.81 -23.10
CA PRO A 85 -32.80 20.99 -22.87
C PRO A 85 -33.17 20.13 -24.09
N TRP A 86 -33.68 18.94 -23.83
CA TRP A 86 -34.21 18.03 -24.84
C TRP A 86 -35.63 18.47 -25.26
N SER A 87 -35.79 18.69 -26.54
CA SER A 87 -37.08 18.78 -27.17
C SER A 87 -37.46 17.40 -27.73
N SER A 88 -38.72 17.08 -27.50
CA SER A 88 -39.45 15.90 -27.95
C SER A 88 -39.46 15.74 -29.49
N CYS A 89 -39.32 14.50 -29.96
CA CYS A 89 -39.80 14.11 -31.29
C CYS A 89 -40.50 12.77 -31.22
N THR A 90 -41.76 12.78 -31.65
CA THR A 90 -42.72 11.71 -31.68
C THR A 90 -42.66 10.94 -32.99
N GLN A 91 -42.95 9.64 -32.94
CA GLN A 91 -43.65 8.78 -33.90
C GLN A 91 -42.97 8.38 -35.22
N GLY A 92 -42.97 7.09 -35.44
CA GLY A 92 -42.74 6.42 -36.72
C GLY A 92 -42.80 4.89 -36.57
N ALA A 93 -44.01 4.32 -36.64
CA ALA A 93 -44.21 2.88 -36.63
C ALA A 93 -43.92 2.26 -38.01
N ALA A 94 -43.11 1.22 -38.06
CA ALA A 94 -43.07 0.31 -39.21
C ALA A 94 -43.06 -1.13 -38.73
N ARG A 95 -44.09 -1.88 -39.14
CA ARG A 95 -44.31 -3.33 -38.92
C ARG A 95 -43.37 -4.12 -39.82
N GLY A 96 -42.65 -5.08 -39.27
CA GLY A 96 -41.91 -6.09 -40.03
C GLY A 96 -42.06 -7.44 -39.33
N HIS A 97 -42.82 -8.36 -39.96
CA HIS A 97 -43.00 -9.74 -39.55
C HIS A 97 -41.69 -10.53 -39.79
N GLY A 98 -41.09 -11.07 -38.74
CA GLY A 98 -39.97 -12.00 -38.83
C GLY A 98 -40.23 -13.21 -37.92
N ARG A 99 -40.34 -14.39 -38.53
CA ARG A 99 -40.64 -15.67 -37.87
C ARG A 99 -39.52 -16.10 -36.91
N ASP A 100 -39.89 -16.36 -35.66
CA ASP A 100 -39.04 -16.97 -34.66
C ASP A 100 -38.68 -18.41 -35.01
N ARG A 101 -37.39 -18.69 -35.23
CA ARG A 101 -36.85 -20.05 -35.17
C ARG A 101 -36.13 -20.19 -33.83
N LYS A 102 -36.75 -20.94 -32.92
CA LYS A 102 -36.14 -21.37 -31.68
C LYS A 102 -35.07 -22.43 -31.95
N CYS A 103 -33.81 -22.20 -31.57
CA CYS A 103 -32.80 -23.24 -31.40
C CYS A 103 -32.89 -23.80 -29.97
N PRO A 104 -33.08 -25.12 -29.81
CA PRO A 104 -33.05 -25.73 -28.47
C PRO A 104 -31.60 -25.99 -28.07
N GLY A 105 -31.11 -25.31 -27.02
CA GLY A 105 -29.86 -25.69 -26.39
C GLY A 105 -28.90 -24.58 -25.95
N CYS A 106 -29.15 -23.32 -26.29
CA CYS A 106 -28.28 -22.22 -25.86
C CYS A 106 -29.04 -21.25 -24.97
N GLY A 107 -28.86 -21.36 -23.66
CA GLY A 107 -29.31 -20.37 -22.69
C GLY A 107 -28.52 -19.06 -22.88
N HIS A 108 -29.11 -18.10 -23.59
CA HIS A 108 -28.50 -16.76 -23.72
C HIS A 108 -28.56 -16.01 -22.41
N VAL A 109 -27.45 -15.92 -21.75
CA VAL A 109 -27.26 -14.95 -20.67
C VAL A 109 -26.98 -13.58 -21.32
N ARG A 110 -27.99 -12.71 -21.39
CA ARG A 110 -27.81 -11.31 -21.78
C ARG A 110 -27.07 -10.58 -20.67
N LEU A 111 -25.79 -10.39 -20.85
CA LEU A 111 -25.00 -9.48 -20.06
C LEU A 111 -24.89 -8.14 -20.80
N TYR A 112 -25.45 -7.07 -20.19
CA TYR A 112 -25.43 -5.67 -20.59
C TYR A 112 -26.44 -5.16 -21.60
N SER A 113 -27.44 -4.47 -21.06
CA SER A 113 -28.28 -3.50 -21.79
C SER A 113 -27.53 -2.15 -21.88
N CYS A 114 -26.63 -2.01 -22.81
CA CYS A 114 -26.23 -0.72 -23.37
C CYS A 114 -26.17 -0.92 -24.89
N GLY A 115 -26.95 -0.16 -25.63
CA GLY A 115 -27.38 -0.38 -27.01
C GLY A 115 -26.31 -0.48 -28.12
N HIS A 116 -25.29 -1.30 -27.95
CA HIS A 116 -24.36 -1.68 -29.00
C HIS A 116 -24.41 -3.22 -29.15
N ARG A 117 -24.91 -3.68 -30.28
CA ARG A 117 -24.78 -5.09 -30.68
C ARG A 117 -23.32 -5.41 -30.91
N LEU A 118 -22.74 -6.16 -29.98
CA LEU A 118 -21.47 -6.82 -30.19
C LEU A 118 -21.73 -8.11 -30.97
N SER A 119 -21.16 -8.25 -32.16
CA SER A 119 -21.09 -9.49 -32.89
C SER A 119 -20.18 -10.44 -32.12
N VAL A 120 -20.76 -11.41 -31.44
CA VAL A 120 -20.04 -12.52 -30.83
C VAL A 120 -19.61 -13.44 -31.98
N SER A 121 -18.28 -13.52 -32.22
CA SER A 121 -17.69 -14.59 -32.99
C SER A 121 -18.01 -15.92 -32.28
N ASP A 122 -18.42 -16.95 -33.05
CA ASP A 122 -18.82 -18.29 -32.59
C ASP A 122 -17.65 -19.10 -31.93
N GLY A 123 -17.00 -18.56 -30.90
CA GLY A 123 -16.18 -19.31 -29.98
C GLY A 123 -17.01 -19.62 -28.74
N CYS A 124 -17.41 -20.87 -28.57
CA CYS A 124 -18.15 -21.33 -27.39
C CYS A 124 -17.39 -20.93 -26.10
N SER A 125 -17.82 -19.84 -25.46
CA SER A 125 -17.23 -19.42 -24.19
C SER A 125 -17.49 -20.50 -23.14
N ARG A 126 -16.46 -20.92 -22.43
CA ARG A 126 -16.54 -21.88 -21.33
C ARG A 126 -17.57 -21.42 -20.29
N THR A 127 -18.53 -22.27 -19.95
CA THR A 127 -19.62 -21.95 -19.01
C THR A 127 -19.34 -22.41 -17.57
N ARG A 128 -18.29 -23.21 -17.38
CA ARG A 128 -17.91 -23.80 -16.10
C ARG A 128 -16.37 -23.80 -15.95
N PRO A 129 -15.85 -23.78 -14.71
CA PRO A 129 -14.42 -23.96 -14.49
C PRO A 129 -13.95 -25.33 -15.06
N PRO A 130 -12.65 -25.56 -15.21
CA PRO A 130 -11.52 -24.69 -14.81
C PRO A 130 -11.31 -23.50 -15.76
N TRP A 131 -11.11 -22.30 -15.18
CA TRP A 131 -10.95 -21.07 -15.95
C TRP A 131 -9.53 -20.86 -16.47
N LYS A 132 -9.41 -20.20 -17.60
CA LYS A 132 -8.16 -19.62 -18.09
C LYS A 132 -8.10 -18.17 -17.60
N VAL A 133 -7.19 -17.90 -16.66
CA VAL A 133 -7.09 -16.63 -15.94
C VAL A 133 -5.87 -15.85 -16.37
N MET A 134 -6.04 -14.56 -16.71
CA MET A 134 -4.95 -13.60 -16.82
C MET A 134 -4.96 -12.68 -15.60
N PHE A 135 -3.88 -12.71 -14.83
CA PHE A 135 -3.76 -11.97 -13.58
C PHE A 135 -2.90 -10.72 -13.73
N PHE A 136 -3.38 -9.58 -13.25
CA PHE A 136 -2.70 -8.28 -13.27
C PHE A 136 -2.41 -7.83 -11.84
N GLY A 137 -1.14 -7.70 -11.46
CA GLY A 137 -0.78 -7.31 -10.10
C GLY A 137 0.66 -6.88 -9.94
N THR A 138 0.99 -6.25 -8.79
CA THR A 138 2.35 -5.75 -8.56
C THR A 138 2.88 -5.96 -7.15
N ASP A 139 2.08 -5.76 -6.11
CA ASP A 139 2.50 -5.65 -4.71
C ASP A 139 2.11 -6.86 -3.84
N GLU A 140 2.35 -6.74 -2.53
CA GLU A 140 2.07 -7.79 -1.55
C GLU A 140 0.57 -8.12 -1.42
N PHE A 141 -0.31 -7.13 -1.61
CA PHE A 141 -1.75 -7.38 -1.60
C PHE A 141 -2.15 -8.28 -2.78
N ALA A 142 -1.64 -7.99 -3.97
CA ALA A 142 -1.87 -8.77 -5.18
C ALA A 142 -1.27 -10.18 -5.09
N LEU A 143 -0.13 -10.31 -4.42
CA LEU A 143 0.60 -11.57 -4.29
C LEU A 143 -0.25 -12.67 -3.61
N GLU A 144 -1.04 -12.36 -2.59
CA GLU A 144 -1.88 -13.35 -1.92
C GLU A 144 -2.99 -13.89 -2.86
N CYS A 145 -3.54 -13.04 -3.73
CA CYS A 145 -4.47 -13.48 -4.77
C CYS A 145 -3.77 -14.42 -5.77
N LEU A 146 -2.57 -14.05 -6.24
CA LEU A 146 -1.80 -14.87 -7.17
C LEU A 146 -1.42 -16.23 -6.57
N LYS A 147 -0.98 -16.27 -5.31
CA LYS A 147 -0.68 -17.52 -4.59
C LYS A 147 -1.88 -18.46 -4.55
N SER A 148 -3.07 -17.90 -4.27
CA SER A 148 -4.30 -18.69 -4.21
C SER A 148 -4.70 -19.24 -5.59
N LEU A 149 -4.57 -18.44 -6.66
CA LEU A 149 -4.79 -18.88 -8.02
C LEU A 149 -3.81 -20.00 -8.43
N ASN A 150 -2.52 -19.82 -8.12
CA ASN A 150 -1.48 -20.78 -8.45
C ASN A 150 -1.62 -22.10 -7.67
N LYS A 151 -2.05 -22.03 -6.41
CA LYS A 151 -2.35 -23.23 -5.61
C LYS A 151 -3.43 -24.08 -6.29
N GLN A 152 -4.51 -23.47 -6.75
CA GLN A 152 -5.59 -24.16 -7.47
C GLN A 152 -5.08 -24.76 -8.79
N ARG A 153 -4.27 -24.03 -9.55
CA ARG A 153 -3.66 -24.51 -10.79
C ARG A 153 -2.76 -25.74 -10.55
N LYS A 154 -1.92 -25.71 -9.51
CA LYS A 154 -0.98 -26.81 -9.16
C LYS A 154 -1.69 -28.06 -8.62
N ALA A 155 -2.73 -27.85 -7.85
CA ALA A 155 -3.51 -28.96 -7.28
C ALA A 155 -4.38 -29.67 -8.34
N GLN A 156 -4.38 -29.16 -9.58
CA GLN A 156 -5.29 -29.61 -10.64
C GLN A 156 -6.76 -29.57 -10.19
N GLU A 157 -7.04 -28.68 -9.24
CA GLU A 157 -8.38 -28.44 -8.75
C GLU A 157 -9.23 -27.79 -9.86
N GLU A 158 -10.53 -27.97 -9.76
CA GLU A 158 -11.51 -27.68 -10.83
C GLU A 158 -11.70 -26.18 -11.12
N VAL A 159 -10.95 -25.24 -10.50
CA VAL A 159 -11.22 -23.81 -10.59
C VAL A 159 -10.32 -23.07 -11.60
N VAL A 160 -8.99 -23.33 -11.59
CA VAL A 160 -8.02 -22.64 -12.45
C VAL A 160 -7.25 -23.64 -13.29
N GLY A 161 -7.48 -23.64 -14.61
CA GLY A 161 -6.78 -24.54 -15.55
C GLY A 161 -5.55 -23.89 -16.18
N LYS A 162 -5.62 -22.59 -16.50
CA LYS A 162 -4.49 -21.81 -17.03
C LYS A 162 -4.33 -20.51 -16.27
N LEU A 163 -3.08 -20.13 -16.01
CA LEU A 163 -2.75 -18.89 -15.31
C LEU A 163 -1.53 -18.25 -15.96
N GLU A 164 -1.67 -16.99 -16.37
CA GLU A 164 -0.57 -16.14 -16.79
C GLU A 164 -0.65 -14.80 -16.03
N VAL A 165 0.50 -14.16 -15.86
CA VAL A 165 0.65 -12.97 -15.04
C VAL A 165 1.11 -11.79 -15.88
N VAL A 166 0.53 -10.63 -15.62
CA VAL A 166 0.97 -9.34 -16.14
C VAL A 166 1.44 -8.49 -14.97
N SER A 167 2.67 -7.99 -15.03
CA SER A 167 3.19 -7.06 -14.04
C SER A 167 3.78 -5.81 -14.69
N LEU A 168 4.18 -4.83 -13.88
CA LEU A 168 4.76 -3.60 -14.38
C LEU A 168 6.29 -3.72 -14.50
N PRO A 169 6.90 -3.02 -15.48
CA PRO A 169 8.35 -2.86 -15.50
C PRO A 169 8.82 -2.15 -14.23
N THR A 170 9.95 -2.57 -13.69
CA THR A 170 10.54 -1.97 -12.51
C THR A 170 12.05 -1.89 -12.60
N LEU A 171 12.62 -0.78 -12.09
CA LEU A 171 14.04 -0.61 -11.87
C LEU A 171 14.45 -0.89 -10.42
N LEU A 172 13.52 -1.38 -9.60
CA LEU A 172 13.81 -1.72 -8.20
C LEU A 172 14.72 -2.96 -8.16
N PRO A 173 15.85 -2.93 -7.43
CA PRO A 173 16.78 -4.05 -7.34
C PRO A 173 16.15 -5.36 -6.86
N LYS A 174 15.12 -5.25 -6.03
CA LYS A 174 14.38 -6.42 -5.48
C LYS A 174 13.24 -6.90 -6.37
N GLY A 175 12.99 -6.25 -7.53
CA GLY A 175 11.83 -6.57 -8.35
C GLY A 175 10.49 -6.18 -7.70
N LEU A 176 9.41 -6.68 -8.27
CA LEU A 176 8.05 -6.57 -7.73
C LEU A 176 7.60 -7.93 -7.16
N PRO A 177 6.91 -7.96 -6.01
CA PRO A 177 6.50 -9.21 -5.35
C PRO A 177 5.79 -10.20 -6.28
N VAL A 178 4.84 -9.72 -7.08
CA VAL A 178 4.08 -10.54 -8.04
C VAL A 178 4.98 -11.09 -9.15
N ALA A 179 5.87 -10.26 -9.72
CA ALA A 179 6.77 -10.67 -10.80
C ALA A 179 7.79 -11.70 -10.32
N ASN A 180 8.37 -11.49 -9.13
CA ASN A 180 9.31 -12.43 -8.53
C ASN A 180 8.65 -13.79 -8.30
N TYR A 181 7.49 -13.80 -7.65
CA TYR A 181 6.76 -15.04 -7.40
C TYR A 181 6.36 -15.76 -8.69
N ALA A 182 5.91 -15.03 -9.72
CA ALA A 182 5.58 -15.64 -11.01
C ALA A 182 6.80 -16.32 -11.64
N SER A 183 7.96 -15.69 -11.60
CA SER A 183 9.22 -16.24 -12.09
C SER A 183 9.67 -17.46 -11.29
N ASP A 184 9.63 -17.39 -9.95
CA ASP A 184 10.02 -18.48 -9.06
C ASP A 184 9.13 -19.72 -9.24
N GLU A 185 7.85 -19.52 -9.53
CA GLU A 185 6.84 -20.57 -9.69
C GLU A 185 6.67 -21.05 -11.15
N GLY A 186 7.46 -20.51 -12.09
CA GLY A 186 7.38 -20.85 -13.52
C GLY A 186 6.03 -20.51 -14.14
N ILE A 187 5.39 -19.42 -13.69
CA ILE A 187 4.14 -18.90 -14.29
C ILE A 187 4.54 -17.96 -15.43
N PRO A 188 3.98 -18.09 -16.63
CA PRO A 188 4.25 -17.15 -17.71
C PRO A 188 3.99 -15.71 -17.28
N LEU A 189 5.03 -14.86 -17.40
CA LEU A 189 5.05 -13.47 -16.98
C LEU A 189 5.18 -12.54 -18.18
N HIS A 190 4.26 -11.60 -18.29
CA HIS A 190 4.25 -10.53 -19.29
C HIS A 190 4.55 -9.19 -18.64
N GLU A 191 5.23 -8.33 -19.35
CA GLU A 191 5.52 -6.97 -18.89
C GLU A 191 4.59 -5.96 -19.56
N TRP A 192 3.85 -5.19 -18.76
CA TRP A 192 2.98 -4.15 -19.27
C TRP A 192 3.75 -3.05 -20.01
N PRO A 193 3.29 -2.58 -21.20
CA PRO A 193 1.99 -2.85 -21.84
C PRO A 193 1.96 -4.03 -22.81
N ASP A 194 3.05 -4.74 -23.02
CA ASP A 194 3.13 -5.85 -23.95
C ASP A 194 2.70 -7.16 -23.29
N ILE A 195 1.40 -7.48 -23.41
CA ILE A 195 0.78 -8.59 -22.70
C ILE A 195 0.45 -9.79 -23.59
N GLY A 196 0.82 -9.71 -24.87
CA GLY A 196 0.52 -10.76 -25.84
C GLY A 196 -0.98 -10.94 -26.14
N PRO A 197 -1.37 -12.04 -26.83
CA PRO A 197 -2.76 -12.30 -27.17
C PRO A 197 -3.58 -12.72 -25.95
N CYS A 198 -4.73 -12.02 -25.72
CA CYS A 198 -5.60 -12.25 -24.57
C CYS A 198 -6.85 -13.09 -24.91
N ASP A 199 -7.12 -13.37 -26.18
CA ASP A 199 -8.37 -14.00 -26.67
C ASP A 199 -8.54 -15.45 -26.19
N GLN A 200 -7.47 -16.04 -25.65
CA GLN A 200 -7.48 -17.40 -25.10
C GLN A 200 -7.89 -17.47 -23.61
N PHE A 201 -8.11 -16.34 -22.93
CA PHE A 201 -8.47 -16.29 -21.52
C PHE A 201 -9.96 -16.05 -21.33
N ASP A 202 -10.53 -16.69 -20.31
CA ASP A 202 -11.95 -16.58 -19.98
C ASP A 202 -12.22 -15.32 -19.15
N VAL A 203 -11.32 -14.99 -18.20
CA VAL A 203 -11.48 -13.89 -17.24
C VAL A 203 -10.15 -13.25 -16.91
N GLY A 204 -10.16 -11.91 -16.78
CA GLY A 204 -9.06 -11.16 -16.18
C GLY A 204 -9.28 -10.96 -14.68
N VAL A 205 -8.20 -10.94 -13.90
CA VAL A 205 -8.22 -10.61 -12.46
C VAL A 205 -7.20 -9.52 -12.20
N VAL A 206 -7.61 -8.45 -11.55
CA VAL A 206 -6.75 -7.32 -11.17
C VAL A 206 -6.71 -7.21 -9.65
N ALA A 207 -5.52 -7.05 -9.10
CA ALA A 207 -5.31 -6.63 -7.73
C ALA A 207 -4.10 -5.69 -7.67
N SER A 208 -4.24 -4.49 -7.12
CA SER A 208 -3.14 -3.51 -6.95
C SER A 208 -2.25 -3.34 -8.19
N PHE A 209 -2.84 -3.18 -9.36
CA PHE A 209 -2.07 -3.03 -10.61
C PHE A 209 -1.72 -1.58 -10.95
N GLY A 210 -2.59 -0.64 -10.57
CA GLY A 210 -2.31 0.80 -10.67
C GLY A 210 -2.28 1.38 -12.09
N ARG A 211 -2.80 0.65 -13.10
CA ARG A 211 -2.97 1.12 -14.48
C ARG A 211 -4.43 1.03 -14.89
N LEU A 212 -4.86 2.00 -15.70
CA LEU A 212 -6.17 1.94 -16.35
C LEU A 212 -6.06 0.99 -17.54
N LEU A 213 -6.92 -0.01 -17.57
CA LEU A 213 -7.02 -0.95 -18.67
C LEU A 213 -7.91 -0.34 -19.78
N SER A 214 -7.52 -0.55 -21.04
CA SER A 214 -8.30 -0.05 -22.18
C SER A 214 -9.62 -0.81 -22.31
N GLU A 215 -10.60 -0.17 -22.93
CA GLU A 215 -11.89 -0.80 -23.23
C GLU A 215 -11.70 -2.04 -24.11
N ASP A 216 -10.88 -1.94 -25.15
CA ASP A 216 -10.55 -3.04 -26.05
C ASP A 216 -9.96 -4.24 -25.31
N LEU A 217 -9.11 -4.00 -24.31
CA LEU A 217 -8.56 -5.09 -23.49
C LEU A 217 -9.63 -5.73 -22.60
N ILE A 218 -10.46 -4.92 -21.95
CA ILE A 218 -11.53 -5.43 -21.07
C ILE A 218 -12.50 -6.32 -21.83
N LEU A 219 -12.83 -5.93 -23.05
CA LEU A 219 -13.80 -6.65 -23.92
C LEU A 219 -13.25 -7.96 -24.52
N LYS A 220 -11.94 -8.20 -24.45
CA LYS A 220 -11.34 -9.47 -24.89
C LYS A 220 -11.67 -10.66 -23.99
N PHE A 221 -12.03 -10.40 -22.74
CA PHE A 221 -12.36 -11.44 -21.78
C PHE A 221 -13.87 -11.71 -21.79
N PRO A 222 -14.34 -12.94 -22.09
CA PRO A 222 -15.76 -13.28 -22.10
C PRO A 222 -16.49 -12.94 -20.79
N TYR A 223 -15.82 -13.12 -19.65
CA TYR A 223 -16.34 -12.77 -18.32
C TYR A 223 -15.85 -11.39 -17.80
N GLY A 224 -15.21 -10.60 -18.68
CA GLY A 224 -14.65 -9.33 -18.31
C GLY A 224 -13.47 -9.46 -17.36
N ILE A 225 -13.20 -8.40 -16.61
CA ILE A 225 -12.10 -8.33 -15.65
C ILE A 225 -12.65 -8.05 -14.26
N LEU A 226 -12.28 -8.86 -13.28
CA LEU A 226 -12.58 -8.67 -11.87
C LEU A 226 -11.47 -7.86 -11.18
N ASN A 227 -11.86 -6.94 -10.31
CA ASN A 227 -10.91 -6.22 -9.43
C ASN A 227 -11.15 -6.61 -7.98
N VAL A 228 -10.09 -7.03 -7.29
CA VAL A 228 -10.09 -7.26 -5.83
C VAL A 228 -9.68 -5.95 -5.16
N HIS A 229 -10.66 -5.25 -4.60
CA HIS A 229 -10.47 -3.91 -4.03
C HIS A 229 -10.59 -3.92 -2.50
N PRO A 230 -9.55 -3.50 -1.74
CA PRO A 230 -9.56 -3.59 -0.28
C PRO A 230 -10.31 -2.43 0.39
N SER A 231 -11.58 -2.29 0.07
CA SER A 231 -12.53 -1.42 0.77
C SER A 231 -13.97 -1.89 0.59
N LEU A 232 -14.89 -1.30 1.32
CA LEU A 232 -16.34 -1.44 1.12
C LEU A 232 -16.82 -0.40 0.11
N LEU A 233 -16.68 -0.70 -1.20
CA LEU A 233 -17.17 0.19 -2.25
C LEU A 233 -18.68 0.51 -2.06
N PRO A 234 -19.10 1.75 -2.28
CA PRO A 234 -18.40 2.85 -2.94
C PRO A 234 -17.45 3.69 -2.05
N ARG A 235 -17.23 3.30 -0.79
CA ARG A 235 -16.27 3.96 0.07
C ARG A 235 -14.83 3.65 -0.36
N TRP A 236 -13.99 4.67 -0.40
CA TRP A 236 -12.54 4.59 -0.72
C TRP A 236 -12.24 4.09 -2.13
N ARG A 237 -12.93 4.61 -3.16
CA ARG A 237 -12.52 4.45 -4.56
C ARG A 237 -11.14 5.07 -4.79
N GLY A 238 -10.25 4.38 -5.49
CA GLY A 238 -8.93 4.90 -5.84
C GLY A 238 -7.75 4.08 -5.32
N PRO A 239 -6.52 4.58 -5.46
CA PRO A 239 -5.30 3.79 -5.36
C PRO A 239 -4.80 3.50 -3.93
N ALA A 240 -5.38 4.09 -2.87
CA ALA A 240 -4.85 3.94 -1.52
C ALA A 240 -5.93 3.66 -0.44
N PRO A 241 -6.89 2.73 -0.67
CA PRO A 241 -8.02 2.51 0.22
C PRO A 241 -7.61 2.10 1.65
N LEU A 242 -6.64 1.21 1.80
CA LEU A 242 -6.12 0.75 3.10
C LEU A 242 -5.58 1.90 3.95
N ILE A 243 -4.79 2.76 3.32
CA ILE A 243 -4.19 3.92 4.00
C ILE A 243 -5.28 4.90 4.45
N HIS A 244 -6.24 5.19 3.57
CA HIS A 244 -7.35 6.10 3.91
C HIS A 244 -8.29 5.53 4.96
N THR A 245 -8.49 4.21 5.00
CA THR A 245 -9.21 3.52 6.08
C THR A 245 -8.57 3.80 7.44
N VAL A 246 -7.24 3.65 7.55
CA VAL A 246 -6.51 3.91 8.80
C VAL A 246 -6.48 5.41 9.12
N LEU A 247 -6.22 6.28 8.14
CA LEU A 247 -6.20 7.75 8.31
C LEU A 247 -7.52 8.29 8.85
N SER A 248 -8.64 7.76 8.37
CA SER A 248 -9.97 8.20 8.80
C SER A 248 -10.41 7.61 10.12
N GLY A 249 -9.71 6.58 10.63
CA GLY A 249 -10.08 5.88 11.85
C GLY A 249 -11.34 5.05 11.70
N ASP A 250 -11.56 4.49 10.52
CA ASP A 250 -12.71 3.63 10.26
C ASP A 250 -12.69 2.41 11.19
N GLN A 251 -13.85 2.12 11.79
CA GLN A 251 -14.01 0.95 12.67
C GLN A 251 -14.32 -0.33 11.87
N LYS A 252 -14.81 -0.16 10.65
CA LYS A 252 -15.14 -1.25 9.72
C LYS A 252 -14.59 -0.93 8.36
N THR A 253 -14.09 -1.95 7.70
CA THR A 253 -13.65 -1.93 6.31
C THR A 253 -14.05 -3.24 5.65
N GLY A 254 -13.49 -3.57 4.49
CA GLY A 254 -13.79 -4.82 3.83
C GLY A 254 -13.00 -5.03 2.56
N VAL A 255 -13.43 -6.04 1.84
CA VAL A 255 -12.98 -6.30 0.47
C VAL A 255 -14.19 -6.37 -0.44
N THR A 256 -14.07 -5.75 -1.60
CA THR A 256 -15.06 -5.80 -2.67
C THR A 256 -14.43 -6.44 -3.89
N ILE A 257 -15.05 -7.49 -4.42
CA ILE A 257 -14.77 -7.97 -5.77
C ILE A 257 -15.80 -7.35 -6.70
N MET A 258 -15.32 -6.57 -7.65
CA MET A 258 -16.17 -5.88 -8.62
C MET A 258 -15.72 -6.20 -10.04
N GLN A 259 -16.64 -6.11 -11.00
CA GLN A 259 -16.31 -6.19 -12.42
C GLN A 259 -15.89 -4.80 -12.93
N ILE A 260 -14.74 -4.70 -13.60
CA ILE A 260 -14.22 -3.44 -14.10
C ILE A 260 -15.10 -2.89 -15.22
N ARG A 261 -15.38 -1.58 -15.17
CA ARG A 261 -15.97 -0.82 -16.27
C ARG A 261 -14.92 0.04 -16.97
N PRO A 262 -15.01 0.16 -18.31
CA PRO A 262 -14.12 1.04 -19.07
C PRO A 262 -14.15 2.49 -18.59
N LYS A 263 -13.05 3.21 -18.77
CA LYS A 263 -12.90 4.68 -18.59
C LYS A 263 -13.05 5.20 -17.15
N ARG A 264 -13.40 4.36 -16.17
CA ARG A 264 -13.59 4.79 -14.78
C ARG A 264 -12.96 3.79 -13.80
N PHE A 265 -12.34 4.32 -12.75
CA PHE A 265 -11.81 3.49 -11.67
C PHE A 265 -12.88 3.17 -10.63
N ASP A 266 -12.92 1.94 -10.19
CA ASP A 266 -13.65 1.43 -9.01
C ASP A 266 -15.15 1.79 -8.96
N VAL A 267 -15.82 1.79 -10.12
CA VAL A 267 -17.27 2.11 -10.23
C VAL A 267 -18.13 0.98 -10.80
N GLY A 268 -17.53 -0.16 -11.10
CA GLY A 268 -18.25 -1.30 -11.67
C GLY A 268 -19.15 -2.01 -10.66
N PRO A 269 -20.00 -2.93 -11.13
CA PRO A 269 -20.92 -3.68 -10.27
C PRO A 269 -20.19 -4.55 -9.26
N ILE A 270 -20.75 -4.65 -8.06
CA ILE A 270 -20.25 -5.47 -6.96
C ILE A 270 -20.66 -6.92 -7.21
N VAL A 271 -19.67 -7.79 -7.36
CA VAL A 271 -19.85 -9.24 -7.53
C VAL A 271 -19.90 -9.94 -6.17
N MET A 272 -19.05 -9.50 -5.25
CA MET A 272 -19.03 -9.95 -3.86
C MET A 272 -18.45 -8.86 -2.97
N GLN A 273 -19.02 -8.68 -1.78
CA GLN A 273 -18.49 -7.76 -0.78
C GLN A 273 -18.57 -8.38 0.61
N LYS A 274 -17.53 -8.22 1.42
CA LYS A 274 -17.51 -8.72 2.79
C LYS A 274 -16.91 -7.67 3.73
N THR A 275 -17.58 -7.45 4.85
CA THR A 275 -17.16 -6.50 5.89
C THR A 275 -16.22 -7.17 6.88
N PHE A 276 -15.19 -6.43 7.31
CA PHE A 276 -14.25 -6.82 8.35
C PHE A 276 -14.07 -5.68 9.34
N PRO A 277 -13.93 -5.96 10.63
CA PRO A 277 -13.55 -4.94 11.60
C PRO A 277 -12.11 -4.49 11.37
N VAL A 278 -11.83 -3.21 11.57
CA VAL A 278 -10.46 -2.68 11.59
C VAL A 278 -9.88 -2.93 12.98
N PRO A 279 -8.76 -3.68 13.10
CA PRO A 279 -8.15 -3.93 14.39
C PRO A 279 -7.76 -2.61 15.08
N PRO A 280 -8.01 -2.48 16.39
CA PRO A 280 -7.61 -1.29 17.14
C PRO A 280 -6.11 -1.02 16.99
N LYS A 281 -5.76 0.24 16.73
CA LYS A 281 -4.36 0.71 16.60
C LYS A 281 -3.53 -0.01 15.51
N CYS A 282 -4.14 -0.73 14.58
CA CYS A 282 -3.41 -1.36 13.49
C CYS A 282 -2.76 -0.34 12.55
N THR A 283 -1.66 -0.73 11.94
CA THR A 283 -1.06 -0.04 10.82
C THR A 283 -1.75 -0.42 9.50
N SER A 284 -1.58 0.37 8.47
CA SER A 284 -2.08 0.02 7.14
C SER A 284 -1.43 -1.26 6.58
N LYS A 285 -0.18 -1.56 6.98
CA LYS A 285 0.53 -2.78 6.57
C LYS A 285 -0.04 -4.03 7.24
N GLU A 286 -0.40 -3.96 8.52
CA GLU A 286 -1.09 -5.06 9.22
C GLU A 286 -2.50 -5.27 8.65
N LEU A 287 -3.21 -4.19 8.34
CA LEU A 287 -4.53 -4.27 7.71
C LEU A 287 -4.42 -4.91 6.30
N GLU A 288 -3.40 -4.55 5.52
CA GLU A 288 -3.10 -5.16 4.22
C GLU A 288 -2.91 -6.67 4.34
N ALA A 289 -2.11 -7.13 5.31
CA ALA A 289 -1.83 -8.55 5.52
C ALA A 289 -3.10 -9.37 5.87
N VAL A 290 -4.08 -8.75 6.51
CA VAL A 290 -5.37 -9.40 6.81
C VAL A 290 -6.26 -9.40 5.56
N LEU A 291 -6.46 -8.24 4.95
CA LEU A 291 -7.42 -8.09 3.85
C LEU A 291 -6.96 -8.75 2.55
N SER A 292 -5.64 -8.88 2.31
CA SER A 292 -5.12 -9.60 1.15
C SER A 292 -5.51 -11.08 1.15
N LYS A 293 -5.40 -11.76 2.30
CA LYS A 293 -5.83 -13.16 2.47
C LYS A 293 -7.33 -13.30 2.30
N GLN A 294 -8.11 -12.40 2.90
CA GLN A 294 -9.57 -12.41 2.77
C GLN A 294 -10.02 -12.13 1.33
N GLY A 295 -9.33 -11.22 0.63
CA GLY A 295 -9.57 -10.95 -0.79
C GLY A 295 -9.28 -12.16 -1.67
N ALA A 296 -8.21 -12.87 -1.39
CA ALA A 296 -7.86 -14.09 -2.09
C ALA A 296 -8.89 -15.22 -1.90
N GLU A 297 -9.37 -15.42 -0.66
CA GLU A 297 -10.44 -16.40 -0.36
C GLU A 297 -11.76 -16.03 -1.07
N MET A 298 -12.13 -14.75 -1.06
CA MET A 298 -13.32 -14.25 -1.75
C MET A 298 -13.21 -14.43 -3.26
N LEU A 299 -12.02 -14.16 -3.85
CA LEU A 299 -11.77 -14.36 -5.26
C LEU A 299 -12.00 -15.82 -5.66
N MET A 300 -11.47 -16.77 -4.88
CA MET A 300 -11.70 -18.20 -5.11
C MET A 300 -13.18 -18.58 -5.04
N SER A 301 -13.91 -18.03 -4.08
CA SER A 301 -15.36 -18.23 -3.97
C SER A 301 -16.12 -17.70 -5.19
N VAL A 302 -15.72 -16.53 -5.71
CA VAL A 302 -16.34 -15.95 -6.93
C VAL A 302 -16.04 -16.80 -8.15
N LEU A 303 -14.79 -17.25 -8.32
CA LEU A 303 -14.39 -18.04 -9.49
C LEU A 303 -15.05 -19.41 -9.54
N LYS A 304 -15.39 -20.04 -8.42
CA LYS A 304 -16.13 -21.32 -8.38
C LYS A 304 -17.48 -21.22 -9.05
N ASP A 305 -18.12 -20.08 -8.97
CA ASP A 305 -19.49 -19.83 -9.46
C ASP A 305 -19.58 -18.53 -10.28
N LEU A 306 -18.55 -18.28 -11.11
CA LEU A 306 -18.35 -17.01 -11.80
C LEU A 306 -19.55 -16.54 -12.64
N PRO A 307 -20.18 -17.36 -13.51
CA PRO A 307 -21.31 -16.90 -14.32
C PRO A 307 -22.50 -16.41 -13.49
N GLU A 308 -22.85 -17.15 -12.43
CA GLU A 308 -23.97 -16.78 -11.56
C GLU A 308 -23.65 -15.55 -10.71
N ARG A 309 -22.41 -15.44 -10.21
CA ARG A 309 -21.96 -14.26 -9.46
C ARG A 309 -21.99 -12.99 -10.31
N LEU A 310 -21.62 -13.07 -11.58
CA LEU A 310 -21.72 -11.92 -12.48
C LEU A 310 -23.18 -11.58 -12.82
N ARG A 311 -24.04 -12.59 -12.96
CA ARG A 311 -25.48 -12.40 -13.23
C ARG A 311 -26.18 -11.70 -12.08
N THR A 312 -25.78 -11.99 -10.84
CA THR A 312 -26.36 -11.43 -9.61
C THR A 312 -25.61 -10.19 -9.10
N ALA A 313 -24.60 -9.71 -9.82
CA ALA A 313 -23.84 -8.54 -9.46
C ALA A 313 -24.71 -7.27 -9.38
N THR A 314 -24.48 -6.44 -8.36
CA THR A 314 -25.28 -5.26 -8.08
C THR A 314 -24.51 -3.98 -8.36
N GLU A 315 -25.18 -2.97 -8.92
CA GLU A 315 -24.58 -1.64 -9.14
C GLU A 315 -24.20 -1.00 -7.79
N GLN A 316 -23.07 -0.31 -7.77
CA GLN A 316 -22.67 0.43 -6.59
C GLN A 316 -23.65 1.58 -6.32
N PRO A 317 -24.07 1.81 -5.07
CA PRO A 317 -24.86 2.97 -4.70
C PRO A 317 -24.10 4.27 -5.00
N LYS A 318 -24.83 5.34 -5.33
CA LYS A 318 -24.25 6.67 -5.53
C LYS A 318 -23.89 7.32 -4.19
N GLU A 319 -24.69 7.06 -3.19
CA GLU A 319 -24.51 7.56 -1.82
C GLU A 319 -23.36 6.84 -1.11
N GLY A 320 -22.70 7.56 -0.18
CA GLY A 320 -21.54 7.03 0.56
C GLY A 320 -20.26 6.87 -0.25
N ALA A 321 -20.22 7.34 -1.49
CA ALA A 321 -19.02 7.31 -2.31
C ALA A 321 -17.95 8.27 -1.76
N THR A 322 -16.78 7.73 -1.44
CA THR A 322 -15.61 8.51 -1.03
C THR A 322 -14.39 8.10 -1.83
N PHE A 323 -13.33 8.92 -1.78
CA PHE A 323 -12.13 8.70 -2.59
C PHE A 323 -10.90 8.51 -1.72
N ALA A 324 -10.02 7.61 -2.17
CA ALA A 324 -8.72 7.31 -1.57
C ALA A 324 -7.60 7.71 -2.55
N PRO A 325 -7.30 9.01 -2.69
CA PRO A 325 -6.27 9.48 -3.60
C PRO A 325 -4.89 8.96 -3.20
N LYS A 326 -3.97 9.05 -4.17
CA LYS A 326 -2.58 8.66 -3.98
C LYS A 326 -1.92 9.47 -2.86
N ILE A 327 -1.17 8.77 -2.01
CA ILE A 327 -0.41 9.39 -0.93
C ILE A 327 0.74 10.22 -1.50
N THR A 328 0.91 11.42 -0.98
CA THR A 328 1.94 12.37 -1.39
C THR A 328 2.95 12.63 -0.27
N ALA A 329 4.16 13.03 -0.62
CA ALA A 329 5.17 13.38 0.38
C ALA A 329 4.71 14.51 1.32
N ALA A 330 3.87 15.44 0.84
CA ALA A 330 3.33 16.50 1.69
C ALA A 330 2.45 15.98 2.84
N MET A 331 1.83 14.80 2.70
CA MET A 331 1.04 14.19 3.78
C MET A 331 1.90 13.73 4.95
N SER A 332 3.20 13.48 4.75
CA SER A 332 4.12 13.13 5.84
C SER A 332 4.62 14.34 6.65
N CYS A 333 4.34 15.55 6.20
CA CYS A 333 4.72 16.77 6.93
C CYS A 333 3.71 17.03 8.05
N VAL A 334 4.16 16.92 9.32
CA VAL A 334 3.30 17.13 10.49
C VAL A 334 2.89 18.59 10.58
N LYS A 335 1.60 18.83 10.76
CA LYS A 335 1.01 20.15 10.91
C LYS A 335 0.62 20.38 12.38
N TRP A 336 1.59 20.84 13.15
CA TRP A 336 1.47 20.91 14.61
C TRP A 336 0.26 21.73 15.11
N ALA A 337 -0.08 22.83 14.41
CA ALA A 337 -1.20 23.69 14.78
C ALA A 337 -2.58 23.16 14.31
N GLU A 338 -2.59 22.21 13.37
CA GLU A 338 -3.85 21.75 12.74
C GLU A 338 -4.26 20.33 13.18
N GLN A 339 -3.30 19.47 13.55
CA GLN A 339 -3.52 18.06 13.82
C GLN A 339 -3.56 17.78 15.33
N THR A 340 -4.52 16.95 15.74
CA THR A 340 -4.60 16.43 17.12
C THR A 340 -3.57 15.31 17.35
N PRO A 341 -3.23 14.97 18.60
CA PRO A 341 -2.34 13.85 18.93
C PRO A 341 -2.78 12.55 18.26
N GLU A 342 -4.05 12.24 18.34
CA GLU A 342 -4.63 11.05 17.72
C GLU A 342 -4.47 11.03 16.20
N GLN A 343 -4.69 12.17 15.54
CA GLN A 343 -4.54 12.30 14.09
C GLN A 343 -3.08 12.08 13.65
N ILE A 344 -2.10 12.58 14.44
CA ILE A 344 -0.67 12.40 14.15
C ILE A 344 -0.26 10.93 14.34
N VAL A 345 -0.65 10.30 15.45
CA VAL A 345 -0.38 8.86 15.68
C VAL A 345 -1.04 8.00 14.61
N ARG A 346 -2.25 8.35 14.19
CA ARG A 346 -2.99 7.67 13.14
C ARG A 346 -2.31 7.86 11.78
N LEU A 347 -1.78 9.05 11.51
CA LEU A 347 -1.02 9.34 10.30
C LEU A 347 0.24 8.46 10.22
N GLU A 348 0.99 8.32 11.31
CA GLU A 348 2.15 7.42 11.33
C GLU A 348 1.76 5.97 11.07
N ARG A 349 0.72 5.47 11.73
CA ARG A 349 0.22 4.11 11.50
C ARG A 349 -0.21 3.87 10.04
N ALA A 350 -0.74 4.90 9.40
CA ALA A 350 -1.19 4.81 8.02
C ALA A 350 -0.05 4.84 7.00
N ILE A 351 0.96 5.72 7.15
CA ILE A 351 1.98 5.95 6.13
C ILE A 351 3.42 5.77 6.61
N GLY A 352 3.66 5.70 7.92
CA GLY A 352 5.00 5.74 8.52
C GLY A 352 5.95 4.65 8.02
N PHE A 353 5.43 3.47 7.66
CA PHE A 353 6.21 2.37 7.10
C PHE A 353 6.86 2.72 5.74
N ALA A 354 6.18 3.51 4.90
CA ALA A 354 6.65 3.92 3.58
C ALA A 354 7.25 5.33 3.58
N MET A 355 6.70 6.21 4.40
CA MET A 355 7.09 7.62 4.50
C MET A 355 7.12 8.06 5.97
N PRO A 356 8.29 8.05 6.63
CA PRO A 356 8.45 8.61 7.98
C PRO A 356 7.91 10.05 8.04
N LEU A 357 7.24 10.40 9.14
CA LEU A 357 6.73 11.74 9.32
C LEU A 357 7.88 12.75 9.41
N GLN A 358 7.64 13.97 8.96
CA GLN A 358 8.67 14.99 8.80
C GLN A 358 8.29 16.31 9.45
N ALA A 359 9.31 17.00 9.95
CA ALA A 359 9.23 18.34 10.47
C ALA A 359 10.51 19.11 10.10
N VAL A 360 10.65 20.34 10.59
CA VAL A 360 11.88 21.13 10.53
C VAL A 360 12.40 21.35 11.95
N TRP A 361 13.68 21.09 12.17
CA TRP A 361 14.43 21.39 13.37
C TRP A 361 15.59 22.31 13.03
N MET A 362 15.65 23.51 13.64
CA MET A 362 16.71 24.49 13.40
C MET A 362 17.01 24.73 11.91
N GLY A 363 15.96 24.90 11.11
CA GLY A 363 16.07 25.11 9.66
C GLY A 363 16.33 23.85 8.83
N ALA A 364 16.62 22.69 9.43
CA ALA A 364 16.92 21.46 8.74
C ALA A 364 15.73 20.46 8.80
N PRO A 365 15.45 19.70 7.72
CA PRO A 365 14.44 18.65 7.75
C PRO A 365 14.83 17.51 8.69
N ILE A 366 13.91 17.11 9.55
CA ILE A 366 14.06 15.99 10.49
C ILE A 366 12.94 14.98 10.27
N LYS A 367 13.25 13.68 10.39
CA LYS A 367 12.26 12.60 10.35
C LYS A 367 11.95 12.14 11.77
N LEU A 368 10.67 11.98 12.04
CA LEU A 368 10.12 11.60 13.33
C LEU A 368 9.47 10.21 13.19
N LEU A 369 9.74 9.33 14.15
CA LEU A 369 9.32 7.92 14.09
C LEU A 369 8.88 7.45 15.48
N ASN A 370 8.07 6.38 15.47
CA ASN A 370 7.59 5.73 16.68
C ASN A 370 6.81 6.71 17.59
N PHE A 371 5.78 7.29 17.00
CA PHE A 371 4.84 8.14 17.73
C PHE A 371 4.01 7.32 18.73
N VAL A 372 3.74 7.92 19.88
CA VAL A 372 2.94 7.30 20.93
C VAL A 372 1.94 8.29 21.52
N GLU A 373 0.81 7.77 21.97
CA GLU A 373 -0.13 8.52 22.80
C GLU A 373 0.50 8.84 24.15
N VAL A 374 0.26 10.04 24.65
CA VAL A 374 0.79 10.50 25.95
C VAL A 374 -0.38 10.74 26.87
N PRO A 375 -0.43 10.08 28.03
CA PRO A 375 -1.44 10.38 29.05
C PRO A 375 -1.28 11.82 29.58
N ASP A 376 -2.39 12.53 29.76
CA ASP A 376 -2.41 13.90 30.28
C ASP A 376 -1.74 14.02 31.65
N SER A 377 -1.78 12.96 32.45
CA SER A 377 -1.14 12.89 33.78
C SER A 377 0.37 13.03 33.76
N LEU A 378 1.02 12.85 32.60
CA LEU A 378 2.46 13.06 32.42
C LEU A 378 2.82 14.47 31.98
N ILE A 379 1.83 15.30 31.65
CA ILE A 379 2.04 16.65 31.15
C ILE A 379 1.96 17.64 32.31
N THR A 380 3.07 18.32 32.57
CA THR A 380 3.13 19.34 33.63
C THR A 380 2.78 20.74 33.12
N SER A 381 2.41 21.63 34.03
CA SER A 381 2.07 23.02 33.71
C SER A 381 3.24 23.81 33.11
N ASP A 382 4.46 23.37 33.38
CA ASP A 382 5.68 24.07 32.98
C ASP A 382 6.08 23.86 31.53
N PHE A 383 5.38 22.95 30.83
CA PHE A 383 5.67 22.69 29.42
C PHE A 383 5.18 23.86 28.55
N PRO A 384 6.01 24.32 27.60
CA PRO A 384 5.64 25.39 26.68
C PRO A 384 4.43 25.00 25.83
N ARG A 385 3.37 25.83 25.84
CA ARG A 385 2.08 25.51 25.19
C ARG A 385 1.88 26.23 23.86
N PHE A 386 2.80 26.03 22.91
CA PHE A 386 2.63 26.50 21.54
C PHE A 386 2.94 25.36 20.54
N PRO A 387 2.26 25.32 19.40
CA PRO A 387 2.38 24.19 18.46
C PRO A 387 3.83 23.92 18.04
N GLY A 388 4.25 22.66 18.16
CA GLY A 388 5.59 22.21 17.85
C GLY A 388 6.59 22.32 18.99
N SER A 389 6.25 22.96 20.15
CA SER A 389 7.14 23.02 21.31
C SER A 389 7.47 21.61 21.81
N ILE A 390 8.72 21.43 22.24
CA ILE A 390 9.28 20.13 22.61
C ILE A 390 9.59 20.14 24.10
N SER A 391 9.19 19.06 24.78
CA SER A 391 9.65 18.74 26.14
C SER A 391 10.11 17.29 26.20
N TYR A 392 10.80 16.91 27.27
CA TYR A 392 11.34 15.56 27.43
C TYR A 392 10.88 14.94 28.76
N LEU A 393 10.33 13.74 28.66
CA LEU A 393 9.95 12.92 29.80
C LEU A 393 11.05 11.87 30.05
N SER A 394 11.75 11.98 31.18
CA SER A 394 12.84 11.06 31.56
C SER A 394 12.33 9.63 31.80
N ALA A 395 11.13 9.50 32.31
CA ALA A 395 10.35 8.27 32.38
C ALA A 395 9.01 8.54 31.67
N PRO A 396 8.76 7.97 30.49
CA PRO A 396 9.31 6.79 29.81
C PRO A 396 10.41 7.03 28.73
N GLN A 397 11.23 8.06 28.83
CA GLN A 397 12.30 8.42 27.88
C GLN A 397 11.79 8.77 26.48
N ILE A 398 10.79 9.62 26.41
CA ILE A 398 10.20 10.13 25.17
C ILE A 398 10.27 11.64 25.09
N MET A 399 10.38 12.14 23.89
CA MET A 399 10.05 13.55 23.63
C MET A 399 8.54 13.67 23.52
N VAL A 400 8.01 14.75 24.07
CA VAL A 400 6.61 15.13 23.87
C VAL A 400 6.57 16.45 23.12
N VAL A 401 5.67 16.52 22.14
CA VAL A 401 5.53 17.68 21.27
C VAL A 401 4.10 18.18 21.32
N GLN A 402 3.96 19.48 21.59
CA GLN A 402 2.66 20.15 21.59
C GLN A 402 2.09 20.15 20.17
N CYS A 403 0.85 19.75 20.03
CA CYS A 403 0.09 19.83 18.80
C CYS A 403 -1.29 20.42 19.08
N LYS A 404 -2.17 20.44 18.10
CA LYS A 404 -3.53 20.91 18.32
C LYS A 404 -4.20 20.07 19.41
N ASP A 405 -4.72 20.73 20.43
CA ASP A 405 -5.51 20.15 21.53
C ASP A 405 -4.79 19.08 22.40
N GLY A 406 -3.44 19.07 22.42
CA GLY A 406 -2.74 18.13 23.29
C GLY A 406 -1.28 17.86 22.89
N TRP A 407 -0.76 16.72 23.36
CA TRP A 407 0.64 16.31 23.24
C TRP A 407 0.78 14.94 22.60
N VAL A 408 1.77 14.81 21.72
CA VAL A 408 2.13 13.52 21.12
C VAL A 408 3.57 13.15 21.52
N GLY A 409 3.78 11.88 21.86
CA GLY A 409 5.11 11.34 22.21
C GLY A 409 5.86 10.86 20.97
N ILE A 410 7.18 11.01 20.98
CA ILE A 410 8.09 10.56 19.91
C ILE A 410 9.27 9.82 20.55
N ARG A 411 9.54 8.59 20.11
CA ARG A 411 10.63 7.76 20.65
C ARG A 411 11.91 7.84 19.83
N THR A 412 11.82 8.21 18.56
CA THR A 412 12.96 8.13 17.64
C THR A 412 12.94 9.27 16.65
N VAL A 413 14.11 9.83 16.39
CA VAL A 413 14.32 10.84 15.34
C VAL A 413 15.42 10.41 14.39
N LYS A 414 15.40 10.98 13.18
CA LYS A 414 16.48 10.84 12.21
C LYS A 414 16.87 12.22 11.66
N LEU A 415 17.97 12.72 12.17
CA LEU A 415 18.66 13.92 11.70
C LEU A 415 20.05 13.47 11.18
N GLY A 416 20.15 13.22 9.87
CA GLY A 416 21.29 12.48 9.32
C GLY A 416 21.26 10.99 9.72
N LYS A 417 21.64 10.67 10.95
CA LYS A 417 21.55 9.33 11.56
C LYS A 417 20.28 9.16 12.41
N LYS A 418 19.87 7.91 12.62
CA LYS A 418 18.76 7.53 13.52
C LYS A 418 19.28 7.56 14.97
N MET A 419 18.51 8.16 15.89
CA MET A 419 18.84 8.25 17.32
C MET A 419 17.57 8.15 18.17
N SER A 420 17.71 7.76 19.43
CA SER A 420 16.62 7.74 20.39
C SER A 420 16.21 9.17 20.82
N ALA A 421 15.01 9.30 21.39
CA ALA A 421 14.57 10.55 22.00
C ALA A 421 15.53 11.04 23.10
N LYS A 422 16.11 10.10 23.90
CA LYS A 422 17.11 10.39 24.92
C LYS A 422 18.40 10.97 24.33
N ASP A 423 18.91 10.36 23.26
CA ASP A 423 20.13 10.82 22.61
C ASP A 423 19.93 12.20 21.97
N PHE A 424 18.76 12.42 21.37
CA PHE A 424 18.42 13.72 20.82
C PHE A 424 18.26 14.78 21.91
N TYR A 425 17.62 14.43 23.05
CA TYR A 425 17.55 15.31 24.21
C TYR A 425 18.94 15.71 24.69
N ASN A 426 19.80 14.74 24.96
CA ASN A 426 21.15 15.00 25.48
C ASN A 426 22.00 15.81 24.50
N GLY A 427 21.94 15.55 23.22
CA GLY A 427 22.79 16.19 22.23
C GLY A 427 22.28 17.54 21.71
N TYR A 428 20.96 17.79 21.75
CA TYR A 428 20.36 18.94 21.05
C TYR A 428 19.43 19.77 21.93
N LEU A 429 18.72 19.18 22.91
CA LEU A 429 17.70 19.89 23.68
C LEU A 429 18.20 20.30 25.07
N HIS A 430 19.12 19.54 25.69
CA HIS A 430 19.60 19.75 27.04
C HIS A 430 20.09 21.18 27.31
N PRO A 431 20.82 21.88 26.40
CA PRO A 431 21.23 23.26 26.60
C PRO A 431 20.08 24.22 26.88
N TRP A 432 18.93 24.05 26.26
CA TRP A 432 17.75 24.90 26.54
C TRP A 432 17.18 24.66 27.93
N PHE A 433 17.07 23.38 28.31
CA PHE A 433 16.44 23.01 29.59
C PHE A 433 17.32 23.36 30.81
N VAL A 434 18.64 23.49 30.63
CA VAL A 434 19.56 23.94 31.70
C VAL A 434 19.87 25.43 31.61
N LYS A 435 19.15 26.21 30.81
CA LYS A 435 19.32 27.66 30.63
C LYS A 435 20.73 28.06 30.20
N LYS A 436 21.42 27.24 29.42
CA LYS A 436 22.74 27.48 28.83
C LYS A 436 22.70 27.79 27.33
N SER A 437 21.53 28.01 26.77
CA SER A 437 21.35 28.36 25.36
C SER A 437 21.12 29.87 25.24
N ASP A 438 21.81 30.50 24.30
CA ASP A 438 21.58 31.90 23.92
C ASP A 438 20.33 32.04 23.01
N ILE A 439 19.79 30.93 22.56
CA ILE A 439 18.58 30.89 21.70
C ILE A 439 17.34 30.83 22.60
N PRO A 440 16.32 31.67 22.37
CA PRO A 440 15.10 31.66 23.17
C PRO A 440 14.40 30.31 23.21
N LEU A 441 13.74 29.97 24.32
CA LEU A 441 13.03 28.69 24.51
C LEU A 441 11.92 28.50 23.46
N GLU A 442 11.34 29.58 22.98
CA GLU A 442 10.31 29.58 21.93
C GLU A 442 10.82 29.00 20.60
N GLU A 443 12.13 29.02 20.36
CA GLU A 443 12.75 28.38 19.19
C GLU A 443 13.03 26.89 19.39
N CYS A 444 12.92 26.37 20.62
CA CYS A 444 13.02 24.94 20.93
C CYS A 444 11.76 24.18 20.49
N ARG A 445 11.49 24.20 19.19
CA ARG A 445 10.29 23.58 18.60
C ARG A 445 10.52 22.96 17.23
N PHE A 446 9.66 22.02 16.87
CA PHE A 446 9.55 21.57 15.51
C PHE A 446 8.62 22.48 14.71
N HIS A 447 9.08 22.95 13.56
CA HIS A 447 8.24 23.64 12.61
C HIS A 447 7.64 22.68 11.58
N THR A 448 6.48 23.04 11.03
CA THR A 448 5.88 22.29 9.92
C THR A 448 6.77 22.43 8.69
N LEU A 449 7.11 21.29 8.07
CA LEU A 449 7.85 21.27 6.81
C LEU A 449 6.89 21.58 5.66
N HIS A 450 7.18 22.63 4.90
CA HIS A 450 6.44 22.98 3.69
C HIS A 450 7.21 22.47 2.47
N LEU A 451 6.69 21.44 1.81
CA LEU A 451 7.27 20.95 0.56
C LEU A 451 6.73 21.78 -0.62
N PRO A 452 7.60 22.23 -1.54
CA PRO A 452 7.16 22.96 -2.71
C PRO A 452 6.22 22.08 -3.54
N PRO A 453 5.21 22.68 -4.20
CA PRO A 453 4.38 21.97 -5.14
C PRO A 453 5.26 21.38 -6.25
N LYS A 454 5.01 20.11 -6.61
CA LYS A 454 5.77 19.48 -7.70
C LYS A 454 5.59 20.34 -8.96
N SER A 455 6.67 20.90 -9.49
CA SER A 455 6.67 21.58 -10.77
C SER A 455 6.15 20.63 -11.84
N LYS A 456 5.16 21.07 -12.61
CA LYS A 456 4.72 20.35 -13.80
C LYS A 456 5.89 20.44 -14.79
N THR A 457 6.63 19.36 -15.00
CA THR A 457 7.58 19.27 -16.11
C THR A 457 6.80 19.51 -17.41
N PRO A 458 7.17 20.46 -18.27
CA PRO A 458 6.48 20.65 -19.54
C PRO A 458 6.58 19.34 -20.34
N LYS A 459 5.45 18.83 -20.82
CA LYS A 459 5.45 17.72 -21.77
C LYS A 459 6.24 18.21 -23.00
N GLN A 460 7.35 17.56 -23.32
CA GLN A 460 7.96 17.70 -24.62
C GLN A 460 6.89 17.34 -25.66
N ARG A 461 6.46 18.35 -26.42
CA ARG A 461 5.63 18.13 -27.61
C ARG A 461 6.46 17.29 -28.56
N SER A 462 6.04 16.04 -28.79
CA SER A 462 6.55 15.26 -29.91
C SER A 462 6.24 16.04 -31.17
N VAL A 463 7.28 16.57 -31.78
CA VAL A 463 7.22 17.14 -33.14
C VAL A 463 6.85 15.97 -34.05
N LYS A 464 5.64 15.96 -34.57
CA LYS A 464 5.29 15.10 -35.69
C LYS A 464 6.12 15.58 -36.87
N ASN A 465 7.15 14.84 -37.22
CA ASN A 465 7.78 14.99 -38.52
C ASN A 465 6.75 14.59 -39.58
N THR A 466 6.08 15.58 -40.16
CA THR A 466 5.49 15.49 -41.48
C THR A 466 6.62 15.68 -42.44
N GLY A 467 7.26 14.56 -42.82
CA GLY A 467 8.16 14.49 -43.97
C GLY A 467 7.37 14.09 -45.18
N CYS A 468 7.61 14.78 -46.29
CA CYS A 468 7.11 14.58 -47.65
C CYS A 468 7.17 13.15 -48.16
#